data_7a57daad470ccff7c23dff401e4443ce
#
_entry.id   7a57daad470ccff7c23dff401e4443ce
#
_cell.length_a   1.000
_cell.length_b   1.000
_cell.length_c   1.000
_cell.angle_alpha   90.00
_cell.angle_beta   90.00
_cell.angle_gamma   90.00
#
_symmetry.space_group_name_H-M   'P 1'
#
loop_
_entity.id
_entity.type
_entity.pdbx_description
1 polymer ?
#
loop_
_entity_poly.entity_id
_entity_poly.type
_entity_poly.pdbx_seq_one_letter_code
_entity_poly.pdbx_strand_id
1 'polypeptide(L)'
;VFLQQVYERYLRCYAVKDDTECLVQTEHMDEAEREAFLQRFEGNPGMNLSDIIHMEIEVEEESSLVGFCVLGGIFSEGIDLKEDSLIGALIVGTGLPQVCTEREIIRGYFEENGENGFDYAYRYPGMNKVLQAAGRVIRTADDVGIVALLDDRFLTPGYRRLFPREWEQFEVVRGESIGSRVEKFWNDWL
;
A
#
# COMPACT_ATOMS: atom_id res chain seq x y z
N VAL A 1 -14.88 8.20 0.00
CA VAL A 1 -16.07 7.36 -0.20
C VAL A 1 -15.70 5.90 -0.47
N PHE A 2 -14.84 5.58 -1.46
CA PHE A 2 -14.49 4.18 -1.77
C PHE A 2 -13.71 3.48 -0.65
N LEU A 3 -12.66 4.13 -0.09
CA LEU A 3 -11.90 3.63 1.04
C LEU A 3 -12.80 3.24 2.22
N GLN A 4 -13.75 4.10 2.58
CA GLN A 4 -14.68 3.83 3.66
C GLN A 4 -15.56 2.60 3.39
N GLN A 5 -16.01 2.41 2.14
CA GLN A 5 -16.80 1.23 1.75
C GLN A 5 -15.98 -0.07 1.86
N VAL A 6 -14.70 -0.04 1.46
CA VAL A 6 -13.79 -1.18 1.59
C VAL A 6 -13.55 -1.51 3.07
N TYR A 7 -13.23 -0.50 3.87
CA TYR A 7 -13.04 -0.65 5.31
C TYR A 7 -14.27 -1.24 6.01
N GLU A 8 -15.45 -0.69 5.79
CA GLU A 8 -16.70 -1.21 6.38
C GLU A 8 -17.01 -2.64 5.92
N ARG A 9 -16.69 -2.97 4.66
CA ARG A 9 -16.85 -4.32 4.15
C ARG A 9 -15.87 -5.29 4.81
N TYR A 10 -14.63 -4.89 4.99
CA TYR A 10 -13.62 -5.68 5.68
C TYR A 10 -14.04 -5.96 7.13
N LEU A 11 -14.43 -4.95 7.89
CA LEU A 11 -14.89 -5.10 9.26
C LEU A 11 -16.07 -6.09 9.37
N ARG A 12 -17.03 -6.00 8.46
CA ARG A 12 -18.21 -6.89 8.44
C ARG A 12 -17.86 -8.35 8.15
N CYS A 13 -16.87 -8.60 7.32
CA CYS A 13 -16.60 -9.93 6.78
C CYS A 13 -15.47 -10.65 7.54
N TYR A 14 -14.51 -9.93 8.08
CA TYR A 14 -13.24 -10.47 8.54
C TYR A 14 -12.86 -10.07 9.97
N ALA A 15 -13.05 -8.84 10.39
CA ALA A 15 -12.56 -8.32 11.66
C ALA A 15 -13.08 -9.04 12.93
N VAL A 16 -14.19 -9.79 12.81
CA VAL A 16 -14.75 -10.57 13.93
C VAL A 16 -14.07 -11.95 14.06
N LYS A 17 -13.30 -12.37 13.05
CA LYS A 17 -12.71 -13.71 12.99
C LYS A 17 -11.20 -13.72 13.22
N ASP A 18 -10.57 -12.63 12.88
CA ASP A 18 -9.12 -12.50 12.93
C ASP A 18 -8.80 -11.42 13.96
N ASP A 19 -7.88 -11.66 14.84
CA ASP A 19 -7.37 -10.72 15.86
C ASP A 19 -6.58 -9.59 15.16
N THR A 20 -7.26 -8.88 14.26
CA THR A 20 -6.66 -7.88 13.37
C THR A 20 -7.11 -6.49 13.77
N GLU A 21 -6.16 -5.65 14.17
CA GLU A 21 -6.39 -4.24 14.36
C GLU A 21 -6.49 -3.52 13.01
N CYS A 22 -7.46 -2.62 12.87
CA CYS A 22 -7.69 -1.86 11.65
C CYS A 22 -7.55 -0.37 11.89
N LEU A 23 -6.68 0.27 11.13
CA LEU A 23 -6.55 1.72 11.09
C LEU A 23 -7.10 2.26 9.77
N VAL A 24 -7.78 3.39 9.79
CA VAL A 24 -8.32 4.05 8.60
C VAL A 24 -7.93 5.51 8.54
N GLN A 25 -7.41 5.91 7.39
CA GLN A 25 -7.11 7.32 7.12
C GLN A 25 -8.42 8.12 7.01
N THR A 26 -8.53 9.20 7.77
CA THR A 26 -9.64 10.17 7.67
C THR A 26 -9.26 11.36 6.78
N GLU A 27 -10.26 12.14 6.31
CA GLU A 27 -10.01 13.27 5.40
C GLU A 27 -9.27 14.42 6.08
N HIS A 28 -9.43 14.58 7.39
CA HIS A 28 -8.92 15.70 8.16
C HIS A 28 -8.11 15.22 9.36
N MET A 29 -7.03 14.47 9.10
CA MET A 29 -6.08 14.12 10.16
C MET A 29 -5.15 15.30 10.45
N ASP A 30 -5.06 15.70 11.72
CA ASP A 30 -4.04 16.62 12.16
C ASP A 30 -2.65 15.93 12.27
N GLU A 31 -1.62 16.69 12.65
CA GLU A 31 -0.24 16.18 12.74
C GLU A 31 -0.12 15.07 13.79
N ALA A 32 -0.76 15.25 14.95
CA ALA A 32 -0.70 14.29 16.06
C ALA A 32 -1.42 12.97 15.70
N GLU A 33 -2.57 13.06 15.01
CA GLU A 33 -3.31 11.89 14.53
C GLU A 33 -2.51 11.12 13.47
N ARG A 34 -1.78 11.83 12.58
CA ARG A 34 -0.89 11.22 11.59
C ARG A 34 0.27 10.49 12.26
N GLU A 35 0.91 11.15 13.22
CA GLU A 35 2.01 10.58 13.97
C GLU A 35 1.56 9.34 14.75
N ALA A 36 0.43 9.41 15.44
CA ALA A 36 -0.15 8.27 16.15
C ALA A 36 -0.46 7.09 15.21
N PHE A 37 -0.99 7.37 14.00
CA PHE A 37 -1.23 6.36 12.99
C PHE A 37 0.07 5.65 12.58
N LEU A 38 1.15 6.40 12.36
CA LEU A 38 2.46 5.86 11.98
C LEU A 38 3.12 5.05 13.09
N GLN A 39 3.08 5.56 14.31
CA GLN A 39 3.64 4.88 15.48
C GLN A 39 3.06 3.48 15.69
N ARG A 40 1.80 3.25 15.27
CA ARG A 40 1.19 1.92 15.32
C ARG A 40 1.87 0.92 14.35
N PHE A 41 2.39 1.38 13.20
CA PHE A 41 3.14 0.54 12.26
C PHE A 41 4.61 0.36 12.65
N GLU A 42 5.19 1.29 13.40
CA GLU A 42 6.58 1.20 13.84
C GLU A 42 6.77 0.22 15.01
N GLY A 43 5.67 -0.33 15.55
CA GLY A 43 5.69 -1.09 16.79
C GLY A 43 5.94 -0.17 17.99
N ASN A 44 6.13 -0.72 19.18
CA ASN A 44 6.49 0.06 20.37
C ASN A 44 8.02 0.29 20.39
N PRO A 45 8.56 1.42 19.86
CA PRO A 45 10.00 1.69 19.85
C PRO A 45 10.58 2.01 21.24
N GLY A 46 9.82 1.79 22.30
CA GLY A 46 10.14 2.20 23.67
C GLY A 46 10.37 1.09 24.69
N MET A 47 10.21 -0.18 24.36
CA MET A 47 10.59 -1.24 25.30
C MET A 47 12.07 -1.58 25.15
N ASN A 48 12.89 -1.00 26.01
CA ASN A 48 14.26 -1.47 26.20
C ASN A 48 14.26 -2.89 26.75
N LEU A 49 15.25 -3.69 26.36
CA LEU A 49 15.43 -5.07 26.82
C LEU A 49 15.40 -5.19 28.37
N SER A 50 15.74 -4.13 29.11
CA SER A 50 15.67 -4.03 30.56
C SER A 50 14.24 -3.95 31.09
N ASP A 51 13.28 -3.41 30.33
CA ASP A 51 11.89 -3.29 30.74
C ASP A 51 11.15 -4.62 30.55
N ILE A 52 11.58 -5.41 29.56
CA ILE A 52 11.07 -6.76 29.28
C ILE A 52 11.43 -7.76 30.40
N ILE A 53 12.58 -7.59 31.06
CA ILE A 53 13.06 -8.50 32.11
C ILE A 53 12.28 -8.33 33.44
N HIS A 54 11.57 -7.24 33.63
CA HIS A 54 10.86 -6.90 34.87
C HIS A 54 9.33 -6.96 34.79
N MET A 55 8.77 -7.20 33.61
CA MET A 55 7.35 -7.50 33.45
C MET A 55 7.17 -9.03 33.38
N GLU A 56 6.26 -9.57 34.19
CA GLU A 56 5.66 -10.86 33.90
C GLU A 56 4.97 -10.74 32.55
N ILE A 57 5.58 -11.36 31.53
CA ILE A 57 5.13 -11.27 30.14
C ILE A 57 3.77 -11.97 30.06
N GLU A 58 2.67 -11.22 30.14
CA GLU A 58 1.50 -11.59 29.35
C GLU A 58 1.95 -11.48 27.89
N VAL A 59 2.14 -12.62 27.23
CA VAL A 59 2.35 -12.69 25.80
C VAL A 59 1.07 -12.12 25.18
N GLU A 60 1.04 -10.82 24.87
CA GLU A 60 0.00 -10.27 24.00
C GLU A 60 0.11 -11.07 22.71
N GLU A 61 -0.97 -11.77 22.35
CA GLU A 61 -1.07 -12.47 21.08
C GLU A 61 -0.76 -11.44 19.98
N GLU A 62 0.22 -11.73 19.11
CA GLU A 62 0.66 -10.83 18.05
C GLU A 62 -0.51 -10.56 17.13
N SER A 63 -1.19 -9.42 17.32
CA SER A 63 -2.30 -9.01 16.49
C SER A 63 -1.76 -8.43 15.17
N SER A 64 -2.35 -8.83 14.05
CA SER A 64 -2.04 -8.25 12.75
C SER A 64 -2.60 -6.83 12.64
N LEU A 65 -1.86 -5.91 12.00
CA LEU A 65 -2.28 -4.53 11.78
C LEU A 65 -2.56 -4.28 10.29
N VAL A 66 -3.75 -3.75 9.99
CA VAL A 66 -4.14 -3.37 8.62
C VAL A 66 -4.49 -1.89 8.54
N GLY A 67 -3.74 -1.13 7.72
CA GLY A 67 -4.00 0.28 7.45
C GLY A 67 -4.76 0.50 6.16
N PHE A 68 -5.87 1.22 6.22
CA PHE A 68 -6.64 1.65 5.06
C PHE A 68 -6.30 3.10 4.71
N CYS A 69 -5.57 3.31 3.62
CA CYS A 69 -5.03 4.61 3.22
C CYS A 69 -5.45 5.00 1.81
N VAL A 70 -5.44 6.30 1.53
CA VAL A 70 -5.70 6.84 0.18
C VAL A 70 -4.39 6.87 -0.60
N LEU A 71 -4.39 6.25 -1.78
CA LEU A 71 -3.23 6.24 -2.67
C LEU A 71 -2.90 7.68 -3.15
N GLY A 72 -1.66 8.11 -2.94
CA GLY A 72 -1.22 9.49 -3.15
C GLY A 72 -1.67 10.46 -2.06
N GLY A 73 -2.17 9.95 -0.92
CA GLY A 73 -2.42 10.72 0.29
C GLY A 73 -1.19 10.83 1.17
N ILE A 74 -1.38 11.39 2.35
CA ILE A 74 -0.31 11.69 3.33
C ILE A 74 0.53 10.47 3.72
N PHE A 75 -0.03 9.27 3.68
CA PHE A 75 0.67 8.02 4.02
C PHE A 75 1.38 7.34 2.84
N SER A 76 1.21 7.85 1.61
CA SER A 76 1.95 7.37 0.44
C SER A 76 3.23 8.16 0.16
N GLU A 77 3.38 9.34 0.79
CA GLU A 77 4.53 10.23 0.64
C GLU A 77 5.13 10.55 2.01
N GLY A 78 6.44 10.45 2.16
CA GLY A 78 7.14 10.90 3.37
C GLY A 78 7.09 9.98 4.61
N ILE A 79 6.52 8.77 4.52
CA ILE A 79 6.57 7.80 5.59
C ILE A 79 7.87 6.99 5.50
N ASP A 80 8.59 6.92 6.58
CA ASP A 80 9.79 6.10 6.73
C ASP A 80 9.53 4.98 7.74
N LEU A 81 8.70 4.00 7.37
CA LEU A 81 8.53 2.77 8.14
C LEU A 81 9.81 1.95 8.04
N LYS A 82 10.45 1.66 9.14
CA LYS A 82 11.73 0.96 9.19
C LYS A 82 11.51 -0.55 9.23
N GLU A 83 12.45 -1.27 8.60
CA GLU A 83 12.56 -2.74 8.68
C GLU A 83 11.23 -3.45 8.34
N ASP A 84 10.84 -4.46 9.11
CA ASP A 84 9.67 -5.33 8.88
C ASP A 84 8.31 -4.70 9.26
N SER A 85 8.27 -3.37 9.43
CA SER A 85 7.05 -2.66 9.83
C SER A 85 5.93 -2.70 8.77
N LEU A 86 6.23 -3.06 7.53
CA LEU A 86 5.24 -3.19 6.45
C LEU A 86 5.57 -4.39 5.55
N ILE A 87 4.91 -5.51 5.79
CA ILE A 87 5.12 -6.77 5.08
C ILE A 87 4.26 -6.91 3.81
N GLY A 88 3.31 -6.02 3.57
CA GLY A 88 2.46 -6.11 2.39
C GLY A 88 1.71 -4.84 2.05
N ALA A 89 1.43 -4.65 0.76
CA ALA A 89 0.58 -3.58 0.25
C ALA A 89 -0.40 -4.10 -0.81
N LEU A 90 -1.70 -3.81 -0.60
CA LEU A 90 -2.76 -4.09 -1.57
C LEU A 90 -3.17 -2.76 -2.22
N ILE A 91 -2.75 -2.56 -3.46
CA ILE A 91 -2.96 -1.32 -4.20
C ILE A 91 -4.17 -1.47 -5.11
N VAL A 92 -5.25 -0.77 -4.78
CA VAL A 92 -6.52 -0.84 -5.50
C VAL A 92 -6.64 0.31 -6.49
N GLY A 93 -6.71 -0.03 -7.78
CA GLY A 93 -6.76 0.94 -8.87
C GLY A 93 -5.38 1.45 -9.29
N THR A 94 -5.37 2.22 -10.36
CA THR A 94 -4.15 2.69 -11.04
C THR A 94 -3.69 4.10 -10.60
N GLY A 95 -4.23 4.60 -9.50
CA GLY A 95 -3.80 5.89 -8.93
C GLY A 95 -4.10 7.12 -9.78
N LEU A 96 -4.94 7.01 -10.82
CA LEU A 96 -5.22 8.14 -11.71
C LEU A 96 -5.68 9.36 -10.90
N PRO A 97 -5.07 10.53 -11.13
CA PRO A 97 -5.54 11.76 -10.53
C PRO A 97 -6.92 12.16 -11.07
N GLN A 98 -7.63 12.99 -10.31
CA GLN A 98 -8.91 13.53 -10.76
C GLN A 98 -8.73 14.41 -11.99
N VAL A 99 -9.77 14.45 -12.84
CA VAL A 99 -9.83 15.34 -13.99
C VAL A 99 -9.98 16.78 -13.48
N CYS A 100 -9.08 17.65 -13.91
CA CYS A 100 -9.12 19.08 -13.60
C CYS A 100 -8.56 19.88 -14.79
N THR A 101 -8.79 21.19 -14.78
CA THR A 101 -8.39 22.08 -15.89
C THR A 101 -6.90 22.03 -16.16
N GLU A 102 -6.08 22.00 -15.12
CA GLU A 102 -4.62 21.97 -15.23
C GLU A 102 -4.14 20.70 -15.94
N ARG A 103 -4.75 19.56 -15.65
CA ARG A 103 -4.42 18.29 -16.31
C ARG A 103 -4.88 18.22 -17.75
N GLU A 104 -6.01 18.79 -18.05
CA GLU A 104 -6.47 18.89 -19.45
C GLU A 104 -5.58 19.83 -20.27
N ILE A 105 -5.03 20.89 -19.68
CA ILE A 105 -4.02 21.74 -20.33
C ILE A 105 -2.75 20.91 -20.61
N ILE A 106 -2.24 20.17 -19.63
CA ILE A 106 -1.07 19.29 -19.82
C ILE A 106 -1.36 18.26 -20.92
N ARG A 107 -2.53 17.64 -20.89
CA ARG A 107 -2.95 16.67 -21.89
C ARG A 107 -2.93 17.28 -23.29
N GLY A 108 -3.58 18.44 -23.48
CA GLY A 108 -3.63 19.15 -24.76
C GLY A 108 -2.24 19.52 -25.28
N TYR A 109 -1.38 20.04 -24.41
CA TYR A 109 -0.01 20.38 -24.77
C TYR A 109 0.78 19.19 -25.35
N PHE A 110 0.71 18.03 -24.72
CA PHE A 110 1.41 16.84 -25.21
C PHE A 110 0.77 16.27 -26.48
N GLU A 111 -0.56 16.32 -26.63
CA GLU A 111 -1.25 15.90 -27.84
C GLU A 111 -0.88 16.77 -29.03
N GLU A 112 -0.77 18.11 -28.86
CA GLU A 112 -0.31 19.06 -29.89
C GLU A 112 1.15 18.80 -30.32
N ASN A 113 1.97 18.28 -29.47
CA ASN A 113 3.36 17.91 -29.74
C ASN A 113 3.53 16.45 -30.25
N GLY A 114 2.44 15.75 -30.56
CA GLY A 114 2.47 14.40 -31.15
C GLY A 114 2.70 13.28 -30.13
N GLU A 115 2.60 13.59 -28.84
CA GLU A 115 2.72 12.62 -27.74
C GLU A 115 1.35 12.17 -27.24
N ASN A 116 1.33 11.11 -26.44
CA ASN A 116 0.08 10.66 -25.80
C ASN A 116 -0.23 11.52 -24.57
N GLY A 117 -1.03 12.57 -24.72
CA GLY A 117 -1.36 13.50 -23.65
C GLY A 117 -1.99 12.83 -22.41
N PHE A 118 -2.76 11.75 -22.59
CA PHE A 118 -3.30 10.99 -21.47
C PHE A 118 -2.20 10.33 -20.61
N ASP A 119 -1.13 9.88 -21.22
CA ASP A 119 0.00 9.29 -20.49
C ASP A 119 0.63 10.30 -19.55
N TYR A 120 0.90 11.49 -20.02
CA TYR A 120 1.56 12.56 -19.24
C TYR A 120 0.64 13.17 -18.18
N ALA A 121 -0.63 13.40 -18.51
CA ALA A 121 -1.57 14.03 -17.60
C ALA A 121 -2.08 13.08 -16.52
N TYR A 122 -2.19 11.77 -16.80
CA TYR A 122 -2.90 10.84 -15.95
C TYR A 122 -2.13 9.55 -15.64
N ARG A 123 -1.69 8.80 -16.68
CA ARG A 123 -1.12 7.46 -16.48
C ARG A 123 0.20 7.49 -15.73
N TYR A 124 1.15 8.33 -16.14
CA TYR A 124 2.44 8.42 -15.46
C TYR A 124 2.31 8.95 -14.03
N PRO A 125 1.58 10.03 -13.76
CA PRO A 125 1.35 10.45 -12.38
C PRO A 125 0.63 9.42 -11.52
N GLY A 126 -0.31 8.67 -12.09
CA GLY A 126 -0.99 7.58 -11.41
C GLY A 126 -0.04 6.45 -11.07
N MET A 127 0.74 5.99 -12.05
CA MET A 127 1.71 4.91 -11.84
C MET A 127 2.80 5.29 -10.85
N ASN A 128 3.25 6.55 -10.83
CA ASN A 128 4.21 7.01 -9.83
C ASN A 128 3.69 6.82 -8.40
N LYS A 129 2.41 7.10 -8.12
CA LYS A 129 1.81 6.84 -6.82
C LYS A 129 1.80 5.35 -6.47
N VAL A 130 1.50 4.50 -7.46
CA VAL A 130 1.54 3.04 -7.29
C VAL A 130 2.95 2.58 -6.93
N LEU A 131 3.95 3.04 -7.67
CA LEU A 131 5.37 2.71 -7.41
C LEU A 131 5.85 3.22 -6.06
N GLN A 132 5.45 4.42 -5.65
CA GLN A 132 5.78 4.98 -4.34
C GLN A 132 5.17 4.13 -3.21
N ALA A 133 3.90 3.72 -3.33
CA ALA A 133 3.26 2.87 -2.35
C ALA A 133 3.90 1.48 -2.27
N ALA A 134 4.19 0.86 -3.42
CA ALA A 134 4.88 -0.43 -3.49
C ALA A 134 6.30 -0.38 -2.91
N GLY A 135 7.04 0.70 -3.19
CA GLY A 135 8.38 0.92 -2.64
C GLY A 135 8.42 1.18 -1.13
N ARG A 136 7.27 1.20 -0.45
CA ARG A 136 7.22 1.21 1.03
C ARG A 136 7.38 -0.19 1.62
N VAL A 137 7.05 -1.21 0.85
CA VAL A 137 7.17 -2.63 1.28
C VAL A 137 8.60 -3.14 1.05
N ILE A 138 9.19 -2.84 -0.11
CA ILE A 138 10.52 -3.31 -0.49
C ILE A 138 11.41 -2.10 -0.73
N ARG A 139 12.35 -1.83 0.16
CA ARG A 139 13.30 -0.69 0.11
C ARG A 139 14.73 -1.12 -0.07
N THR A 140 15.09 -2.23 0.57
CA THR A 140 16.44 -2.79 0.56
C THR A 140 16.44 -4.18 -0.06
N ALA A 141 17.62 -4.76 -0.23
CA ALA A 141 17.77 -6.12 -0.75
C ALA A 141 17.37 -7.20 0.28
N ASP A 142 17.27 -6.83 1.54
CA ASP A 142 16.96 -7.73 2.65
C ASP A 142 15.47 -7.72 3.01
N ASP A 143 14.70 -6.73 2.48
CA ASP A 143 13.26 -6.64 2.74
C ASP A 143 12.50 -7.73 1.98
N VAL A 144 11.57 -8.37 2.67
CA VAL A 144 10.68 -9.40 2.12
C VAL A 144 9.24 -8.97 2.32
N GLY A 145 8.44 -9.01 1.24
CA GLY A 145 7.04 -8.60 1.35
C GLY A 145 6.25 -8.83 0.07
N ILE A 146 4.95 -8.60 0.15
CA ILE A 146 4.02 -8.83 -0.96
C ILE A 146 3.41 -7.52 -1.42
N VAL A 147 3.47 -7.25 -2.72
CA VAL A 147 2.73 -6.16 -3.35
C VAL A 147 1.67 -6.75 -4.29
N ALA A 148 0.40 -6.49 -4.01
CA ALA A 148 -0.71 -6.92 -4.85
C ALA A 148 -1.34 -5.71 -5.57
N LEU A 149 -1.38 -5.76 -6.91
CA LEU A 149 -1.99 -4.76 -7.77
C LEU A 149 -3.40 -5.23 -8.18
N LEU A 150 -4.43 -4.54 -7.69
CA LEU A 150 -5.82 -4.95 -7.85
C LEU A 150 -6.53 -4.07 -8.88
N ASP A 151 -6.19 -4.26 -10.16
CA ASP A 151 -6.86 -3.60 -11.30
C ASP A 151 -6.42 -4.25 -12.62
N ASP A 152 -7.36 -4.62 -13.46
CA ASP A 152 -7.09 -5.29 -14.75
C ASP A 152 -6.29 -4.40 -15.73
N ARG A 153 -6.34 -3.08 -15.56
CA ARG A 153 -5.57 -2.14 -16.39
C ARG A 153 -4.07 -2.36 -16.28
N PHE A 154 -3.57 -2.88 -15.16
CA PHE A 154 -2.16 -3.23 -15.00
C PHE A 154 -1.68 -4.30 -15.99
N LEU A 155 -2.59 -5.13 -16.50
CA LEU A 155 -2.27 -6.16 -17.51
C LEU A 155 -2.16 -5.61 -18.93
N THR A 156 -2.58 -4.36 -19.16
CA THR A 156 -2.51 -3.75 -20.49
C THR A 156 -1.08 -3.32 -20.82
N PRO A 157 -0.68 -3.33 -22.10
CA PRO A 157 0.68 -2.94 -22.51
C PRO A 157 1.08 -1.53 -22.05
N GLY A 158 0.11 -0.61 -21.99
CA GLY A 158 0.33 0.78 -21.57
C GLY A 158 0.78 0.92 -20.11
N TYR A 159 0.34 0.02 -19.22
CA TYR A 159 0.77 -0.02 -17.82
C TYR A 159 1.95 -0.96 -17.60
N ARG A 160 1.97 -2.13 -18.23
CA ARG A 160 3.06 -3.11 -18.07
C ARG A 160 4.43 -2.55 -18.43
N ARG A 161 4.53 -1.70 -19.46
CA ARG A 161 5.79 -1.03 -19.83
C ARG A 161 6.33 -0.08 -18.77
N LEU A 162 5.51 0.29 -17.76
CA LEU A 162 5.88 1.17 -16.65
C LEU A 162 6.30 0.39 -15.40
N PHE A 163 6.24 -0.92 -15.45
CA PHE A 163 6.72 -1.76 -14.35
C PHE A 163 8.24 -1.64 -14.24
N PRO A 164 8.77 -1.53 -13.04
CA PRO A 164 10.22 -1.59 -12.82
C PRO A 164 10.75 -2.99 -13.15
N ARG A 165 12.05 -3.11 -13.37
CA ARG A 165 12.69 -4.39 -13.75
C ARG A 165 12.49 -5.47 -12.69
N GLU A 166 12.45 -5.09 -11.43
CA GLU A 166 12.22 -5.96 -10.27
C GLU A 166 10.87 -6.68 -10.33
N TRP A 167 9.91 -6.12 -11.08
CA TRP A 167 8.56 -6.69 -11.25
C TRP A 167 8.43 -7.57 -12.50
N GLU A 168 9.51 -7.96 -13.18
CA GLU A 168 9.44 -8.82 -14.36
C GLU A 168 8.83 -10.21 -14.05
N GLN A 169 9.00 -10.70 -12.83
CA GLN A 169 8.54 -12.01 -12.38
C GLN A 169 7.22 -11.96 -11.58
N PHE A 170 6.30 -11.03 -11.88
CA PHE A 170 5.01 -11.01 -11.22
C PHE A 170 4.11 -12.18 -11.64
N GLU A 171 3.26 -12.63 -10.73
CA GLU A 171 2.22 -13.62 -11.00
C GLU A 171 0.85 -12.96 -11.17
N VAL A 172 0.06 -13.47 -12.14
CA VAL A 172 -1.35 -13.09 -12.27
C VAL A 172 -2.19 -14.12 -11.54
N VAL A 173 -2.83 -13.69 -10.45
CA VAL A 173 -3.64 -14.55 -9.58
C VAL A 173 -5.12 -14.17 -9.64
N ARG A 174 -6.01 -15.14 -9.41
CA ARG A 174 -7.44 -14.91 -9.24
C ARG A 174 -7.79 -15.01 -7.76
N GLY A 175 -8.88 -14.35 -7.34
CA GLY A 175 -9.27 -14.26 -5.93
C GLY A 175 -9.27 -15.60 -5.18
N GLU A 176 -9.71 -16.68 -5.82
CA GLU A 176 -9.77 -18.03 -5.23
C GLU A 176 -8.38 -18.63 -4.92
N SER A 177 -7.33 -18.21 -5.63
CA SER A 177 -5.98 -18.76 -5.49
C SER A 177 -5.02 -17.84 -4.72
N ILE A 178 -5.44 -16.64 -4.35
CA ILE A 178 -4.54 -15.65 -3.74
C ILE A 178 -4.05 -16.12 -2.37
N GLY A 179 -4.93 -16.68 -1.54
CA GLY A 179 -4.58 -17.18 -0.21
C GLY A 179 -3.48 -18.24 -0.24
N SER A 180 -3.65 -19.27 -1.09
CA SER A 180 -2.65 -20.34 -1.21
C SER A 180 -1.31 -19.85 -1.79
N ARG A 181 -1.31 -18.78 -2.61
CA ARG A 181 -0.07 -18.18 -3.12
C ARG A 181 0.67 -17.38 -2.06
N VAL A 182 -0.07 -16.61 -1.27
CA VAL A 182 0.48 -15.85 -0.13
C VAL A 182 1.05 -16.80 0.92
N GLU A 183 0.30 -17.85 1.29
CA GLU A 183 0.74 -18.87 2.23
C GLU A 183 2.02 -19.57 1.73
N LYS A 184 2.05 -19.97 0.45
CA LYS A 184 3.25 -20.56 -0.14
C LYS A 184 4.44 -19.61 -0.08
N PHE A 185 4.25 -18.34 -0.44
CA PHE A 185 5.31 -17.33 -0.40
C PHE A 185 5.93 -17.24 1.01
N TRP A 186 5.11 -17.09 2.03
CA TRP A 186 5.62 -16.97 3.40
C TRP A 186 6.28 -18.26 3.91
N ASN A 187 5.78 -19.44 3.53
CA ASN A 187 6.42 -20.72 3.85
C ASN A 187 7.78 -20.91 3.17
N ASP A 188 8.02 -20.27 2.03
CA ASP A 188 9.30 -20.34 1.33
C ASP A 188 10.33 -19.33 1.90
N TRP A 189 9.89 -18.30 2.65
CA TRP A 189 10.74 -17.22 3.18
C TRP A 189 10.88 -17.19 4.72
N LEU A 190 10.02 -17.85 5.45
CA LEU A 190 10.10 -18.04 6.91
C LEU A 190 10.67 -19.41 7.27
#